data_f50339797d722f3c0f1fcdeac2a9a808
#
_entry.id   f50339797d722f3c0f1fcdeac2a9a808
#
_cell.length_a   1.000
_cell.length_b   1.000
_cell.length_c   1.000
_cell.angle_alpha   90.00
_cell.angle_beta   90.00
_cell.angle_gamma   90.00
#
_symmetry.space_group_name_H-M   'P 1'
#
loop_
_entity.id
_entity.type
_entity.pdbx_description
1 polymer ?
#
loop_
_entity_poly.entity_id
_entity_poly.type
_entity_poly.pdbx_seq_one_letter_code
_entity_poly.pdbx_strand_id
1 'polypeptide(L)'
;MQRVSSPGLNLARLGVWLVAAAISIVPLALVVSLALGGNQFPVLVEQGLARATWNSVITTVLSSMGAVLIGGTIAIVLERTDVGGATGLRLFLLSPLLVPPFVGAISWLQLFGRNQGLNALFDRPLWDLYGADGIIFLMTLHSYPVVYVIVAAALRQIPSDLELAARVSGAGSGTVLRTVTIPLLGPAFLSAFTLTAVSNLADFGIPSILGSPVRFETLATMCCLLYTSDAADE
;
A
#
# COMPACT_ATOMS: atom_id res chain seq x y z
N MET A 1 -11.74 37.45 2.89
CA MET A 1 -11.67 36.84 4.23
C MET A 1 -10.43 37.35 4.93
N GLN A 2 -10.55 38.33 5.82
CA GLN A 2 -9.45 38.87 6.63
C GLN A 2 -9.11 37.86 7.71
N ARG A 3 -7.89 37.35 7.72
CA ARG A 3 -7.37 36.50 8.81
C ARG A 3 -7.17 37.39 10.05
N VAL A 4 -8.04 37.22 11.03
CA VAL A 4 -7.88 37.85 12.36
C VAL A 4 -6.64 37.19 13.02
N SER A 5 -5.51 37.89 12.99
CA SER A 5 -4.30 37.52 13.72
C SER A 5 -4.33 38.10 15.12
N SER A 6 -4.93 37.39 16.08
CA SER A 6 -4.76 37.70 17.49
C SER A 6 -3.45 37.09 18.02
N PRO A 7 -2.67 37.82 18.85
CA PRO A 7 -1.39 37.31 19.38
C PRO A 7 -1.54 35.95 20.14
N GLY A 8 -2.67 35.74 20.81
CA GLY A 8 -2.98 34.45 21.45
C GLY A 8 -3.16 33.28 20.49
N LEU A 9 -3.70 33.54 19.29
CA LEU A 9 -3.87 32.51 18.25
C LEU A 9 -2.50 32.06 17.67
N ASN A 10 -1.58 33.00 17.54
CA ASN A 10 -0.22 32.72 17.08
C ASN A 10 0.58 31.90 18.11
N LEU A 11 0.42 32.16 19.38
CA LEU A 11 1.03 31.38 20.46
C LEU A 11 0.48 29.96 20.52
N ALA A 12 -0.83 29.79 20.39
CA ALA A 12 -1.46 28.48 20.32
C ALA A 12 -1.00 27.69 19.08
N ARG A 13 -0.90 28.32 17.92
CA ARG A 13 -0.37 27.70 16.71
C ARG A 13 1.09 27.29 16.87
N LEU A 14 1.91 28.14 17.47
CA LEU A 14 3.32 27.81 17.77
C LEU A 14 3.41 26.60 18.69
N GLY A 15 2.59 26.56 19.75
CA GLY A 15 2.51 25.42 20.66
C GLY A 15 2.15 24.11 19.96
N VAL A 16 1.13 24.13 19.10
CA VAL A 16 0.72 22.95 18.29
C VAL A 16 1.85 22.51 17.38
N TRP A 17 2.54 23.43 16.70
CA TRP A 17 3.66 23.08 15.82
C TRP A 17 4.86 22.51 16.58
N LEU A 18 5.17 23.07 17.77
CA LEU A 18 6.25 22.55 18.62
C LEU A 18 5.94 21.15 19.15
N VAL A 19 4.71 20.92 19.59
CA VAL A 19 4.28 19.58 20.05
C VAL A 19 4.30 18.58 18.87
N ALA A 20 3.76 18.95 17.72
CA ALA A 20 3.80 18.09 16.54
C ALA A 20 5.24 17.78 16.08
N ALA A 21 6.10 18.81 16.08
CA ALA A 21 7.52 18.63 15.76
C ALA A 21 8.23 17.75 16.78
N ALA A 22 7.98 17.93 18.07
CA ALA A 22 8.58 17.10 19.11
C ALA A 22 8.15 15.63 18.98
N ILE A 23 6.85 15.37 18.81
CA ILE A 23 6.33 13.99 18.64
C ILE A 23 6.89 13.32 17.38
N SER A 24 7.17 14.08 16.31
CA SER A 24 7.67 13.52 15.06
C SER A 24 9.21 13.42 15.02
N ILE A 25 9.90 14.48 15.47
CA ILE A 25 11.37 14.59 15.32
C ILE A 25 12.11 13.83 16.41
N VAL A 26 11.62 13.86 17.66
CA VAL A 26 12.34 13.22 18.77
C VAL A 26 12.48 11.70 18.58
N PRO A 27 11.43 10.92 18.27
CA PRO A 27 11.59 9.49 18.02
C PRO A 27 12.50 9.21 16.82
N LEU A 28 12.38 10.01 15.76
CA LEU A 28 13.22 9.86 14.57
C LEU A 28 14.69 10.14 14.88
N ALA A 29 14.97 11.20 15.65
CA ALA A 29 16.33 11.53 16.07
C ALA A 29 16.94 10.46 16.98
N LEU A 30 16.14 9.88 17.89
CA LEU A 30 16.57 8.77 18.73
C LEU A 30 16.91 7.53 17.88
N VAL A 31 16.05 7.14 16.93
CA VAL A 31 16.34 6.01 16.04
C VAL A 31 17.60 6.25 15.22
N VAL A 32 17.77 7.46 14.67
CA VAL A 32 18.98 7.82 13.91
C VAL A 32 20.22 7.80 14.81
N SER A 33 20.13 8.33 16.04
CA SER A 33 21.28 8.33 16.96
C SER A 33 21.70 6.92 17.39
N LEU A 34 20.73 6.03 17.61
CA LEU A 34 20.98 4.61 17.88
C LEU A 34 21.61 3.90 16.67
N ALA A 35 21.09 4.16 15.48
CA ALA A 35 21.62 3.59 14.24
C ALA A 35 23.07 4.05 13.95
N LEU A 36 23.41 5.29 14.28
CA LEU A 36 24.77 5.84 14.09
C LEU A 36 25.73 5.43 15.21
N GLY A 37 25.23 5.13 16.43
CA GLY A 37 26.03 4.73 17.59
C GLY A 37 26.46 3.26 17.59
N GLY A 38 25.76 2.39 16.85
CA GLY A 38 26.04 0.97 16.77
C GLY A 38 26.71 0.59 15.44
N ASN A 39 27.82 -0.15 15.46
CA ASN A 39 28.42 -0.71 14.26
C ASN A 39 27.71 -2.02 13.86
N GLN A 40 26.38 -1.95 13.70
CA GLN A 40 25.52 -3.10 13.41
C GLN A 40 25.53 -3.48 11.91
N PHE A 41 26.09 -2.64 11.04
CA PHE A 41 26.07 -2.86 9.59
C PHE A 41 26.76 -4.18 9.16
N PRO A 42 27.90 -4.61 9.71
CA PRO A 42 28.48 -5.90 9.39
C PRO A 42 27.56 -7.07 9.75
N VAL A 43 26.90 -7.01 10.91
CA VAL A 43 25.94 -8.02 11.37
C VAL A 43 24.74 -8.12 10.42
N LEU A 44 24.22 -6.98 9.97
CA LEU A 44 23.13 -6.94 8.99
C LEU A 44 23.53 -7.59 7.66
N VAL A 45 24.75 -7.34 7.19
CA VAL A 45 25.28 -7.93 5.94
C VAL A 45 25.41 -9.45 6.08
N GLU A 46 25.95 -9.93 7.21
CA GLU A 46 26.08 -11.37 7.50
C GLU A 46 24.71 -12.07 7.62
N GLN A 47 23.71 -11.40 8.16
CA GLN A 47 22.35 -11.91 8.30
C GLN A 47 21.51 -11.86 7.02
N GLY A 48 22.07 -11.39 5.91
CA GLY A 48 21.43 -11.44 4.60
C GLY A 48 20.66 -10.16 4.19
N LEU A 49 21.15 -8.99 4.59
CA LEU A 49 20.59 -7.68 4.21
C LEU A 49 20.27 -7.56 2.71
N ALA A 50 21.17 -8.04 1.85
CA ALA A 50 20.96 -8.00 0.40
C ALA A 50 19.73 -8.79 -0.04
N ARG A 51 19.50 -9.96 0.56
CA ARG A 51 18.33 -10.81 0.28
C ARG A 51 17.05 -10.16 0.79
N ALA A 52 17.05 -9.62 2.01
CA ALA A 52 15.91 -8.93 2.59
C ALA A 52 15.56 -7.67 1.77
N THR A 53 16.57 -6.93 1.30
CA THR A 53 16.38 -5.77 0.41
C THR A 53 15.74 -6.19 -0.91
N TRP A 54 16.25 -7.24 -1.55
CA TRP A 54 15.69 -7.75 -2.80
C TRP A 54 14.24 -8.23 -2.64
N ASN A 55 13.96 -8.97 -1.56
CA ASN A 55 12.62 -9.40 -1.23
C ASN A 55 11.66 -8.21 -1.05
N SER A 56 12.10 -7.18 -0.31
CA SER A 56 11.32 -5.96 -0.12
C SER A 56 11.03 -5.24 -1.42
N VAL A 57 12.04 -5.09 -2.28
CA VAL A 57 11.86 -4.42 -3.58
C VAL A 57 10.87 -5.18 -4.46
N ILE A 58 11.04 -6.49 -4.60
CA ILE A 58 10.14 -7.31 -5.43
C ILE A 58 8.71 -7.27 -4.89
N THR A 59 8.51 -7.54 -3.60
CA THR A 59 7.16 -7.56 -3.02
C THR A 59 6.50 -6.21 -3.13
N THR A 60 7.21 -5.12 -2.85
CA THR A 60 6.71 -3.74 -2.96
C THR A 60 6.33 -3.38 -4.40
N VAL A 61 7.22 -3.61 -5.35
CA VAL A 61 6.98 -3.22 -6.75
C VAL A 61 5.82 -4.02 -7.34
N LEU A 62 5.84 -5.35 -7.19
CA LEU A 62 4.81 -6.20 -7.77
C LEU A 62 3.44 -5.98 -7.12
N SER A 63 3.37 -5.83 -5.80
CA SER A 63 2.10 -5.54 -5.13
C SER A 63 1.53 -4.18 -5.48
N SER A 64 2.38 -3.15 -5.57
CA SER A 64 1.95 -1.80 -5.95
C SER A 64 1.52 -1.73 -7.42
N MET A 65 2.20 -2.43 -8.32
CA MET A 65 1.77 -2.57 -9.72
C MET A 65 0.42 -3.30 -9.81
N GLY A 66 0.27 -4.40 -9.08
CA GLY A 66 -0.99 -5.13 -8.99
C GLY A 66 -2.13 -4.25 -8.47
N ALA A 67 -1.88 -3.48 -7.42
CA ALA A 67 -2.83 -2.54 -6.85
C ALA A 67 -3.23 -1.44 -7.85
N VAL A 68 -2.28 -0.88 -8.60
CA VAL A 68 -2.54 0.12 -9.64
C VAL A 68 -3.37 -0.48 -10.77
N LEU A 69 -3.07 -1.68 -11.21
CA LEU A 69 -3.84 -2.37 -12.25
C LEU A 69 -5.28 -2.63 -11.80
N ILE A 70 -5.47 -3.22 -10.63
CA ILE A 70 -6.81 -3.57 -10.11
C ILE A 70 -7.58 -2.30 -9.74
N GLY A 71 -7.03 -1.43 -8.89
CA GLY A 71 -7.70 -0.22 -8.41
C GLY A 71 -7.97 0.78 -9.53
N GLY A 72 -7.02 0.94 -10.47
CA GLY A 72 -7.17 1.78 -11.65
C GLY A 72 -8.26 1.27 -12.59
N THR A 73 -8.28 -0.04 -12.87
CA THR A 73 -9.33 -0.65 -13.70
C THR A 73 -10.70 -0.49 -13.05
N ILE A 74 -10.83 -0.77 -11.77
CA ILE A 74 -12.08 -0.58 -11.02
C ILE A 74 -12.52 0.88 -11.08
N ALA A 75 -11.61 1.84 -10.89
CA ALA A 75 -11.93 3.26 -10.95
C ALA A 75 -12.45 3.67 -12.34
N ILE A 76 -11.79 3.24 -13.40
CA ILE A 76 -12.22 3.52 -14.78
C ILE A 76 -13.60 2.90 -15.05
N VAL A 77 -13.81 1.66 -14.67
CA VAL A 77 -15.10 0.98 -14.89
C VAL A 77 -16.22 1.68 -14.12
N LEU A 78 -16.04 1.97 -12.83
CA LEU A 78 -17.10 2.56 -12.00
C LEU A 78 -17.37 4.04 -12.26
N GLU A 79 -16.39 4.79 -12.77
CA GLU A 79 -16.55 6.23 -13.01
C GLU A 79 -16.87 6.57 -14.50
N ARG A 80 -16.65 5.63 -15.43
CA ARG A 80 -16.85 5.84 -16.87
C ARG A 80 -17.91 4.92 -17.50
N THR A 81 -18.51 4.03 -16.71
CA THR A 81 -19.61 3.17 -17.20
C THR A 81 -20.79 3.24 -16.22
N ASP A 82 -21.99 3.06 -16.77
CA ASP A 82 -23.23 3.05 -15.99
C ASP A 82 -23.47 1.67 -15.36
N VAL A 83 -22.72 1.38 -14.29
CA VAL A 83 -22.88 0.12 -13.54
C VAL A 83 -24.07 0.22 -12.61
N GLY A 84 -25.06 -0.67 -12.78
CA GLY A 84 -26.20 -0.76 -11.84
C GLY A 84 -25.71 -1.09 -10.43
N GLY A 85 -26.17 -0.32 -9.41
CA GLY A 85 -25.77 -0.54 -8.03
C GLY A 85 -24.36 -0.03 -7.69
N ALA A 86 -23.78 0.86 -8.48
CA ALA A 86 -22.42 1.39 -8.31
C ALA A 86 -22.12 1.86 -6.88
N THR A 87 -23.08 2.44 -6.16
CA THR A 87 -22.87 2.91 -4.78
C THR A 87 -22.60 1.75 -3.82
N GLY A 88 -23.39 0.68 -3.88
CA GLY A 88 -23.17 -0.51 -3.06
C GLY A 88 -21.86 -1.21 -3.42
N LEU A 89 -21.55 -1.29 -4.72
CA LEU A 89 -20.30 -1.88 -5.20
C LEU A 89 -19.07 -1.08 -4.74
N ARG A 90 -19.12 0.26 -4.75
CA ARG A 90 -18.06 1.12 -4.21
C ARG A 90 -17.78 0.84 -2.74
N LEU A 91 -18.83 0.74 -1.92
CA LEU A 91 -18.69 0.44 -0.50
C LEU A 91 -18.08 -0.95 -0.28
N PHE A 92 -18.53 -1.94 -1.03
CA PHE A 92 -17.96 -3.29 -0.97
C PHE A 92 -16.49 -3.33 -1.37
N LEU A 93 -16.11 -2.66 -2.45
CA LEU A 93 -14.73 -2.61 -2.94
C LEU A 93 -13.79 -1.81 -2.01
N LEU A 94 -14.32 -0.89 -1.20
CA LEU A 94 -13.57 -0.16 -0.19
C LEU A 94 -13.49 -0.91 1.15
N SER A 95 -14.25 -1.99 1.34
CA SER A 95 -14.29 -2.73 2.60
C SER A 95 -12.92 -3.24 3.10
N PRO A 96 -11.94 -3.62 2.24
CA PRO A 96 -10.63 -4.03 2.73
C PRO A 96 -9.86 -2.94 3.49
N LEU A 97 -10.16 -1.65 3.26
CA LEU A 97 -9.56 -0.56 4.05
C LEU A 97 -9.97 -0.55 5.52
N LEU A 98 -11.11 -1.17 5.86
CA LEU A 98 -11.61 -1.25 7.23
C LEU A 98 -10.94 -2.38 8.03
N VAL A 99 -10.29 -3.31 7.34
CA VAL A 99 -9.64 -4.46 7.95
C VAL A 99 -8.14 -4.17 8.09
N PRO A 100 -7.56 -4.21 9.29
CA PRO A 100 -6.12 -4.10 9.45
C PRO A 100 -5.38 -5.16 8.63
N PRO A 101 -4.24 -4.82 7.98
CA PRO A 101 -3.53 -5.73 7.07
C PRO A 101 -3.22 -7.10 7.66
N PHE A 102 -2.74 -7.14 8.91
CA PHE A 102 -2.39 -8.39 9.59
C PHE A 102 -3.62 -9.27 9.90
N VAL A 103 -4.77 -8.66 10.21
CA VAL A 103 -6.03 -9.40 10.42
C VAL A 103 -6.49 -10.03 9.11
N GLY A 104 -6.37 -9.28 8.01
CA GLY A 104 -6.59 -9.79 6.67
C GLY A 104 -5.71 -11.00 6.37
N ALA A 105 -4.41 -10.92 6.65
CA ALA A 105 -3.48 -12.03 6.44
C ALA A 105 -3.86 -13.30 7.21
N ILE A 106 -4.22 -13.16 8.50
CA ILE A 106 -4.68 -14.29 9.32
C ILE A 106 -5.98 -14.88 8.74
N SER A 107 -6.92 -14.05 8.31
CA SER A 107 -8.19 -14.51 7.74
C SER A 107 -7.99 -15.31 6.44
N TRP A 108 -7.08 -14.86 5.58
CA TRP A 108 -6.72 -15.57 4.35
C TRP A 108 -5.97 -16.88 4.62
N LEU A 109 -5.13 -16.92 5.68
CA LEU A 109 -4.49 -18.16 6.12
C LEU A 109 -5.50 -19.21 6.62
N GLN A 110 -6.61 -18.78 7.23
CA GLN A 110 -7.69 -19.70 7.59
C GLN A 110 -8.35 -20.35 6.36
N LEU A 111 -8.33 -19.67 5.22
CA LEU A 111 -8.87 -20.18 3.95
C LEU A 111 -7.86 -21.04 3.17
N PHE A 112 -6.60 -20.59 3.09
CA PHE A 112 -5.56 -21.17 2.23
C PHE A 112 -4.30 -21.61 3.00
N GLY A 113 -4.38 -21.72 4.33
CA GLY A 113 -3.29 -22.29 5.12
C GLY A 113 -3.12 -23.78 4.85
N ARG A 114 -1.95 -24.29 5.24
CA ARG A 114 -1.65 -25.74 5.10
C ARG A 114 -2.66 -26.55 5.91
N ASN A 115 -3.35 -27.45 5.25
CA ASN A 115 -4.39 -28.30 5.85
C ASN A 115 -5.55 -27.55 6.52
N GLN A 116 -5.87 -26.34 6.09
CA GLN A 116 -6.97 -25.52 6.60
C GLN A 116 -7.90 -25.06 5.48
N GLY A 117 -9.12 -24.70 5.86
CA GLY A 117 -10.10 -24.12 4.96
C GLY A 117 -10.30 -24.88 3.65
N LEU A 118 -10.13 -24.18 2.53
CA LEU A 118 -10.29 -24.78 1.21
C LEU A 118 -9.20 -25.84 0.90
N ASN A 119 -7.97 -25.65 1.38
CA ASN A 119 -6.90 -26.61 1.17
C ASN A 119 -7.15 -27.95 1.90
N ALA A 120 -7.94 -27.96 2.98
CA ALA A 120 -8.30 -29.18 3.67
C ALA A 120 -9.34 -30.05 2.91
N LEU A 121 -10.04 -29.46 1.92
CA LEU A 121 -11.04 -30.13 1.10
C LEU A 121 -10.46 -30.90 -0.09
N PHE A 122 -9.16 -30.68 -0.38
CA PHE A 122 -8.47 -31.25 -1.53
C PHE A 122 -7.24 -32.06 -1.08
N ASP A 123 -6.95 -33.14 -1.77
CA ASP A 123 -5.74 -33.97 -1.50
C ASP A 123 -4.42 -33.24 -1.73
N ARG A 124 -4.46 -32.16 -2.49
CA ARG A 124 -3.34 -31.24 -2.71
C ARG A 124 -3.77 -29.82 -2.38
N PRO A 125 -2.91 -29.01 -1.73
CA PRO A 125 -3.24 -27.62 -1.47
C PRO A 125 -3.45 -26.89 -2.79
N LEU A 126 -4.59 -26.17 -2.91
CA LEU A 126 -4.90 -25.33 -4.06
C LEU A 126 -3.87 -24.23 -4.20
N TRP A 127 -3.42 -23.70 -3.08
CA TRP A 127 -2.44 -22.63 -3.00
C TRP A 127 -1.78 -22.62 -1.62
N ASP A 128 -0.46 -22.52 -1.57
CA ASP A 128 0.28 -22.25 -0.34
C ASP A 128 0.50 -20.73 -0.25
N LEU A 129 -0.19 -20.11 0.70
CA LEU A 129 -0.17 -18.65 0.85
C LEU A 129 1.15 -18.14 1.48
N TYR A 130 1.98 -19.03 2.00
CA TYR A 130 3.25 -18.65 2.60
C TYR A 130 4.31 -18.25 1.56
N GLY A 131 5.04 -17.16 1.85
CA GLY A 131 6.14 -16.68 1.01
C GLY A 131 5.77 -15.50 0.13
N ALA A 132 6.58 -15.27 -0.89
CA ALA A 132 6.50 -14.07 -1.74
C ALA A 132 5.13 -13.89 -2.41
N ASP A 133 4.57 -14.98 -2.95
CA ASP A 133 3.33 -14.94 -3.73
C ASP A 133 2.14 -14.48 -2.88
N GLY A 134 2.01 -15.05 -1.68
CA GLY A 134 0.96 -14.65 -0.76
C GLY A 134 1.14 -13.22 -0.23
N ILE A 135 2.38 -12.82 0.04
CA ILE A 135 2.71 -11.45 0.44
C ILE A 135 2.30 -10.46 -0.65
N ILE A 136 2.71 -10.69 -1.90
CA ILE A 136 2.38 -9.84 -3.06
C ILE A 136 0.87 -9.78 -3.25
N PHE A 137 0.19 -10.91 -3.19
CA PHE A 137 -1.26 -10.98 -3.34
C PHE A 137 -1.99 -10.18 -2.28
N LEU A 138 -1.69 -10.40 -0.99
CA LEU A 138 -2.39 -9.72 0.10
C LEU A 138 -2.06 -8.23 0.17
N MET A 139 -0.81 -7.83 -0.08
CA MET A 139 -0.46 -6.42 -0.20
C MET A 139 -1.19 -5.76 -1.37
N THR A 140 -1.31 -6.44 -2.51
CA THR A 140 -2.11 -5.96 -3.65
C THR A 140 -3.57 -5.76 -3.25
N LEU A 141 -4.16 -6.77 -2.61
CA LEU A 141 -5.57 -6.78 -2.19
C LEU A 141 -5.86 -5.70 -1.13
N HIS A 142 -4.90 -5.39 -0.29
CA HIS A 142 -5.03 -4.34 0.72
C HIS A 142 -4.83 -2.93 0.13
N SER A 143 -3.95 -2.80 -0.87
CA SER A 143 -3.56 -1.50 -1.42
C SER A 143 -4.46 -1.01 -2.57
N TYR A 144 -5.15 -1.90 -3.33
CA TYR A 144 -5.97 -1.47 -4.47
C TYR A 144 -7.07 -0.46 -4.13
N PRO A 145 -7.72 -0.48 -2.93
CA PRO A 145 -8.75 0.50 -2.64
C PRO A 145 -8.20 1.93 -2.52
N VAL A 146 -6.96 2.09 -2.04
CA VAL A 146 -6.27 3.39 -1.99
C VAL A 146 -6.06 3.92 -3.41
N VAL A 147 -5.58 3.06 -4.30
CA VAL A 147 -5.41 3.39 -5.73
C VAL A 147 -6.76 3.78 -6.36
N TYR A 148 -7.81 2.99 -6.09
CA TYR A 148 -9.15 3.30 -6.58
C TYR A 148 -9.57 4.72 -6.18
N VAL A 149 -9.42 5.10 -4.90
CA VAL A 149 -9.81 6.44 -4.43
C VAL A 149 -9.05 7.54 -5.14
N ILE A 150 -7.73 7.39 -5.31
CA ILE A 150 -6.88 8.40 -5.96
C ILE A 150 -7.26 8.54 -7.44
N VAL A 151 -7.38 7.43 -8.15
CA VAL A 151 -7.69 7.43 -9.59
C VAL A 151 -9.12 7.89 -9.84
N ALA A 152 -10.09 7.47 -9.03
CA ALA A 152 -11.48 7.93 -9.13
C ALA A 152 -11.60 9.44 -8.90
N ALA A 153 -10.87 9.99 -7.91
CA ALA A 153 -10.82 11.43 -7.67
C ALA A 153 -10.23 12.19 -8.86
N ALA A 154 -9.17 11.67 -9.47
CA ALA A 154 -8.56 12.25 -10.67
C ALA A 154 -9.50 12.17 -11.89
N LEU A 155 -10.17 11.04 -12.09
CA LEU A 155 -11.16 10.86 -13.17
C LEU A 155 -12.29 11.90 -13.13
N ARG A 156 -12.75 12.24 -11.92
CA ARG A 156 -13.81 13.25 -11.73
C ARG A 156 -13.35 14.67 -12.06
N GLN A 157 -12.04 14.93 -12.09
CA GLN A 157 -11.49 16.24 -12.43
C GLN A 157 -11.22 16.39 -13.94
N ILE A 158 -11.26 15.31 -14.72
CA ILE A 158 -11.09 15.38 -16.19
C ILE A 158 -12.37 15.97 -16.79
N PRO A 159 -12.28 17.13 -17.51
CA PRO A 159 -13.42 17.74 -18.17
C PRO A 159 -14.02 16.79 -19.20
N SER A 160 -15.34 16.61 -19.16
CA SER A 160 -16.08 15.76 -20.13
C SER A 160 -15.94 16.25 -21.58
N ASP A 161 -15.68 17.55 -21.77
CA ASP A 161 -15.54 18.16 -23.09
C ASP A 161 -14.38 17.58 -23.90
N LEU A 162 -13.30 17.14 -23.25
CA LEU A 162 -12.17 16.50 -23.92
C LEU A 162 -12.55 15.14 -24.51
N GLU A 163 -13.33 14.37 -23.78
CA GLU A 163 -13.82 13.06 -24.24
C GLU A 163 -14.90 13.23 -25.33
N LEU A 164 -15.77 14.24 -25.17
CA LEU A 164 -16.79 14.58 -26.17
C LEU A 164 -16.15 15.06 -27.47
N ALA A 165 -15.14 15.93 -27.43
CA ALA A 165 -14.42 16.40 -28.63
C ALA A 165 -13.80 15.23 -29.41
N ALA A 166 -13.19 14.28 -28.71
CA ALA A 166 -12.65 13.07 -29.35
C ALA A 166 -13.75 12.21 -30.00
N ARG A 167 -14.93 12.07 -29.35
CA ARG A 167 -16.08 11.33 -29.91
C ARG A 167 -16.68 12.03 -31.13
N VAL A 168 -16.81 13.35 -31.11
CA VAL A 168 -17.28 14.14 -32.29
C VAL A 168 -16.33 14.01 -33.47
N SER A 169 -15.02 13.82 -33.20
CA SER A 169 -14.01 13.54 -34.21
C SER A 169 -14.03 12.08 -34.71
N GLY A 170 -15.04 11.27 -34.31
CA GLY A 170 -15.22 9.90 -34.77
C GLY A 170 -14.51 8.83 -33.94
N ALA A 171 -13.88 9.19 -32.81
CA ALA A 171 -13.22 8.23 -31.96
C ALA A 171 -14.21 7.35 -31.19
N GLY A 172 -14.05 6.03 -31.26
CA GLY A 172 -14.80 5.08 -30.43
C GLY A 172 -14.38 5.14 -28.97
N SER A 173 -15.21 4.64 -28.03
CA SER A 173 -14.99 4.71 -26.58
C SER A 173 -13.63 4.14 -26.13
N GLY A 174 -13.16 3.03 -26.73
CA GLY A 174 -11.84 2.45 -26.44
C GLY A 174 -10.68 3.35 -26.89
N THR A 175 -10.84 4.05 -28.02
CA THR A 175 -9.85 5.02 -28.51
C THR A 175 -9.78 6.22 -27.57
N VAL A 176 -10.92 6.78 -27.16
CA VAL A 176 -10.98 7.89 -26.18
C VAL A 176 -10.32 7.50 -24.89
N LEU A 177 -10.63 6.31 -24.36
CA LEU A 177 -10.01 5.80 -23.13
C LEU A 177 -8.48 5.75 -23.24
N ARG A 178 -7.97 5.18 -24.34
CA ARG A 178 -6.53 4.95 -24.51
C ARG A 178 -5.75 6.22 -24.87
N THR A 179 -6.36 7.14 -25.63
CA THR A 179 -5.65 8.32 -26.17
C THR A 179 -5.89 9.60 -25.35
N VAL A 180 -6.99 9.67 -24.60
CA VAL A 180 -7.34 10.85 -23.79
C VAL A 180 -7.31 10.51 -22.30
N THR A 181 -8.14 9.56 -21.87
CA THR A 181 -8.36 9.34 -20.41
C THR A 181 -7.13 8.76 -19.73
N ILE A 182 -6.55 7.65 -20.23
CA ILE A 182 -5.38 7.01 -19.62
C ILE A 182 -4.15 7.93 -19.57
N PRO A 183 -3.76 8.66 -20.63
CA PRO A 183 -2.64 9.58 -20.57
C PRO A 183 -2.84 10.72 -19.56
N LEU A 184 -4.06 11.27 -19.44
CA LEU A 184 -4.38 12.29 -18.46
C LEU A 184 -4.35 11.77 -17.01
N LEU A 185 -4.56 10.48 -16.80
CA LEU A 185 -4.44 9.81 -15.50
C LEU A 185 -3.00 9.45 -15.14
N GLY A 186 -2.03 9.62 -16.03
CA GLY A 186 -0.63 9.27 -15.80
C GLY A 186 -0.09 9.77 -14.45
N PRO A 187 -0.24 11.06 -14.11
CA PRO A 187 0.20 11.59 -12.82
C PRO A 187 -0.53 10.97 -11.62
N ALA A 188 -1.82 10.63 -11.77
CA ALA A 188 -2.60 9.98 -10.72
C ALA A 188 -2.14 8.53 -10.49
N PHE A 189 -1.85 7.79 -11.56
CA PHE A 189 -1.28 6.44 -11.45
C PHE A 189 0.10 6.46 -10.81
N LEU A 190 0.96 7.42 -11.17
CA LEU A 190 2.28 7.55 -10.57
C LEU A 190 2.19 7.89 -9.07
N SER A 191 1.32 8.83 -8.69
CA SER A 191 1.12 9.18 -7.28
C SER A 191 0.54 8.03 -6.46
N ALA A 192 -0.43 7.30 -7.03
CA ALA A 192 -1.00 6.11 -6.40
C ALA A 192 0.04 4.99 -6.23
N PHE A 193 0.84 4.73 -7.27
CA PHE A 193 1.94 3.77 -7.20
C PHE A 193 2.95 4.15 -6.11
N THR A 194 3.40 5.41 -6.09
CA THR A 194 4.39 5.87 -5.11
C THR A 194 3.86 5.75 -3.69
N LEU A 195 2.61 6.16 -3.45
CA LEU A 195 2.00 6.07 -2.12
C LEU A 195 1.87 4.63 -1.65
N THR A 196 1.37 3.74 -2.51
CA THR A 196 1.23 2.31 -2.17
C THR A 196 2.60 1.63 -2.04
N ALA A 197 3.59 2.00 -2.84
CA ALA A 197 4.94 1.46 -2.74
C ALA A 197 5.59 1.84 -1.39
N VAL A 198 5.47 3.09 -0.96
CA VAL A 198 5.98 3.52 0.35
C VAL A 198 5.26 2.79 1.49
N SER A 199 3.93 2.66 1.41
CA SER A 199 3.13 1.94 2.41
C SER A 199 3.49 0.46 2.47
N ASN A 200 3.63 -0.22 1.33
CA ASN A 200 3.97 -1.64 1.24
C ASN A 200 5.42 -1.91 1.69
N LEU A 201 6.36 -1.01 1.39
CA LEU A 201 7.74 -1.13 1.85
C LEU A 201 7.85 -1.08 3.37
N ALA A 202 7.02 -0.27 4.01
CA ALA A 202 6.97 -0.11 5.47
C ALA A 202 6.09 -1.16 6.17
N ASP A 203 5.37 -2.01 5.42
CA ASP A 203 4.49 -3.01 6.02
C ASP A 203 5.31 -4.13 6.66
N PHE A 204 5.09 -4.31 7.95
CA PHE A 204 5.62 -5.41 8.75
C PHE A 204 4.59 -6.55 8.88
N GLY A 205 3.31 -6.22 8.95
CA GLY A 205 2.24 -7.14 9.37
C GLY A 205 2.08 -8.35 8.44
N ILE A 206 1.89 -8.11 7.15
CA ILE A 206 1.70 -9.18 6.15
C ILE A 206 2.99 -10.02 5.99
N PRO A 207 4.19 -9.41 5.79
CA PRO A 207 5.42 -10.19 5.65
C PRO A 207 5.80 -11.00 6.89
N SER A 208 5.52 -10.50 8.10
CA SER A 208 5.83 -11.26 9.32
C SER A 208 4.98 -12.53 9.45
N ILE A 209 3.72 -12.49 9.06
CA ILE A 209 2.80 -13.63 9.15
C ILE A 209 3.07 -14.66 8.05
N LEU A 210 3.24 -14.20 6.81
CA LEU A 210 3.37 -15.08 5.65
C LEU A 210 4.81 -15.46 5.32
N GLY A 211 5.76 -14.62 5.69
CA GLY A 211 7.17 -14.82 5.37
C GLY A 211 7.92 -15.63 6.41
N SER A 212 7.68 -15.39 7.72
CA SER A 212 8.44 -16.05 8.80
C SER A 212 8.44 -17.56 8.75
N PRO A 213 7.30 -18.26 8.47
CA PRO A 213 7.29 -19.73 8.43
C PRO A 213 8.16 -20.34 7.32
N VAL A 214 8.47 -19.59 6.28
CA VAL A 214 9.28 -20.00 5.12
C VAL A 214 10.62 -19.26 5.03
N ARG A 215 10.98 -18.51 6.07
CA ARG A 215 12.21 -17.70 6.14
C ARG A 215 12.34 -16.71 4.99
N PHE A 216 11.22 -16.15 4.57
CA PHE A 216 11.16 -15.07 3.59
C PHE A 216 11.10 -13.75 4.35
N GLU A 217 12.24 -13.12 4.52
CA GLU A 217 12.38 -11.87 5.27
C GLU A 217 12.37 -10.68 4.34
N THR A 218 11.71 -9.61 4.78
CA THR A 218 11.77 -8.27 4.20
C THR A 218 12.58 -7.35 5.10
N LEU A 219 12.95 -6.17 4.63
CA LEU A 219 13.67 -5.18 5.45
C LEU A 219 12.91 -4.87 6.75
N ALA A 220 11.58 -4.70 6.66
CA ALA A 220 10.75 -4.40 7.81
C ALA A 220 10.78 -5.53 8.85
N THR A 221 10.68 -6.80 8.42
CA THR A 221 10.73 -7.96 9.31
C THR A 221 12.13 -8.19 9.86
N MET A 222 13.16 -8.02 9.05
CA MET A 222 14.56 -8.16 9.48
C MET A 222 14.93 -7.13 10.56
N CYS A 223 14.60 -5.87 10.37
CA CYS A 223 14.85 -4.83 11.37
C CYS A 223 14.14 -5.11 12.69
N CYS A 224 12.91 -5.61 12.65
CA CYS A 224 12.16 -5.93 13.88
C CYS A 224 12.74 -7.15 14.61
N LEU A 225 13.16 -8.18 13.88
CA LEU A 225 13.76 -9.39 14.47
C LEU A 225 15.10 -9.09 15.16
N LEU A 226 15.94 -8.25 14.57
CA LEU A 226 17.21 -7.82 15.18
C LEU A 226 17.00 -7.09 16.48
N TYR A 227 16.05 -6.16 16.52
CA TYR A 227 15.74 -5.42 17.74
C TYR A 227 15.22 -6.31 18.87
N THR A 228 14.49 -7.38 18.54
CA THR A 228 13.97 -8.32 19.55
C THR A 228 15.03 -9.31 20.05
N SER A 229 16.02 -9.68 19.22
CA SER A 229 17.10 -10.57 19.66
C SER A 229 18.09 -9.88 20.60
N ASP A 230 18.46 -8.62 20.30
CA ASP A 230 19.34 -7.85 21.17
C ASP A 230 18.70 -7.57 22.56
N ALA A 231 17.38 -7.37 22.61
CA ALA A 231 16.65 -7.17 23.87
C ALA A 231 16.46 -8.45 24.69
N ALA A 232 16.71 -9.63 24.13
CA ALA A 232 16.62 -10.90 24.85
C ALA A 232 17.98 -11.35 25.43
N ASP A 233 19.08 -10.76 24.98
CA ASP A 233 20.44 -11.05 25.42
C ASP A 233 20.93 -10.05 26.51
N GLU A 234 20.16 -9.01 26.88
CA GLU A 234 20.36 -8.12 28.04
C GLU A 234 19.51 -8.57 29.26
#